data_af529854d5a215d4e87bd64c578c8e3a
#
_entry.id   af529854d5a215d4e87bd64c578c8e3a
#
_cell.length_a   1.000
_cell.length_b   1.000
_cell.length_c   1.000
_cell.angle_alpha   90.00
_cell.angle_beta   90.00
_cell.angle_gamma   90.00
#
_symmetry.space_group_name_H-M   'P 1'
#
loop_
_entity.id
_entity.type
_entity.pdbx_description
1 polymer ?
#
loop_
_entity_poly.entity_id
_entity_poly.type
_entity_poly.pdbx_seq_one_letter_code
_entity_poly.pdbx_strand_id
1 'polypeptide(L)'
;MSRKISTELAVFVAVITLAIAMIGSSALAATPTTAPAFAQGGQQKKFTATLSGKDEVPPNNSKASGTAEFNVSSDGKTVSYKVDVKDINKVTMAHIHQGKKGENGPVVVTLFKSATPSGPMNGELTKADATANKLEGPLKGKQISDLVKIMEDGNAYTNVHTEQNPKGEIRGQISK
;
A
#
# COMPACT_ATOMS: atom_id res chain seq x y z
N MET A 1 23.49 -32.88 -59.10
CA MET A 1 23.47 -34.35 -58.79
C MET A 1 22.27 -34.53 -57.89
N SER A 2 21.08 -34.80 -58.40
CA SER A 2 20.52 -36.12 -58.82
C SER A 2 20.54 -37.11 -57.64
N ARG A 3 19.41 -37.47 -57.11
CA ARG A 3 18.38 -38.49 -57.47
C ARG A 3 17.32 -38.46 -56.37
N LYS A 4 16.02 -38.28 -56.55
CA LYS A 4 14.99 -39.21 -57.02
C LYS A 4 15.10 -40.64 -56.40
N ILE A 5 14.04 -41.14 -55.77
CA ILE A 5 13.01 -42.07 -56.33
C ILE A 5 12.13 -42.47 -55.16
N SER A 6 10.83 -42.25 -55.09
CA SER A 6 9.69 -43.02 -55.69
C SER A 6 9.14 -44.14 -54.80
N THR A 7 7.83 -44.02 -54.53
CA THR A 7 6.72 -44.98 -54.80
C THR A 7 6.77 -46.34 -54.07
N GLU A 8 5.69 -46.76 -53.45
CA GLU A 8 4.45 -47.45 -53.91
C GLU A 8 3.56 -47.71 -52.69
N LEU A 9 2.34 -47.39 -52.60
CA LEU A 9 1.10 -48.04 -52.98
C LEU A 9 0.92 -49.49 -52.46
N ALA A 10 0.03 -49.69 -51.51
CA ALA A 10 -0.77 -50.94 -51.40
C ALA A 10 -2.08 -50.67 -50.69
N VAL A 11 -3.13 -50.78 -51.43
CA VAL A 11 -4.55 -50.82 -51.11
C VAL A 11 -4.89 -52.17 -50.47
N PHE A 12 -5.60 -52.19 -49.36
CA PHE A 12 -6.43 -53.32 -49.00
C PHE A 12 -7.79 -52.83 -48.47
N VAL A 13 -8.77 -53.16 -49.34
CA VAL A 13 -10.21 -53.02 -49.02
C VAL A 13 -10.62 -54.27 -48.24
N ALA A 14 -11.26 -54.09 -47.12
CA ALA A 14 -12.12 -55.09 -46.51
C ALA A 14 -13.37 -54.43 -45.95
N VAL A 15 -14.46 -54.60 -46.64
CA VAL A 15 -15.81 -54.32 -46.26
C VAL A 15 -16.29 -55.41 -45.29
N ILE A 16 -16.71 -55.01 -44.08
CA ILE A 16 -17.61 -55.83 -43.26
C ILE A 16 -18.67 -54.89 -42.68
N THR A 17 -19.88 -55.08 -43.20
CA THR A 17 -21.13 -54.58 -42.63
C THR A 17 -21.53 -55.40 -41.39
N LEU A 18 -21.96 -54.75 -40.33
CA LEU A 18 -23.14 -55.24 -39.59
C LEU A 18 -23.58 -54.28 -38.43
N ALA A 19 -24.84 -53.86 -38.55
CA ALA A 19 -25.90 -53.72 -37.53
C ALA A 19 -25.71 -52.75 -36.31
N ILE A 20 -26.33 -51.59 -36.39
CA ILE A 20 -27.42 -51.04 -35.57
C ILE A 20 -27.46 -51.50 -34.10
N ALA A 21 -27.15 -50.59 -33.18
CA ALA A 21 -27.83 -50.47 -31.90
C ALA A 21 -27.93 -48.98 -31.54
N MET A 22 -29.07 -48.40 -31.72
CA MET A 22 -29.45 -47.10 -31.18
C MET A 22 -29.51 -47.21 -29.66
N ILE A 23 -28.52 -46.67 -28.96
CA ILE A 23 -28.69 -46.36 -27.52
C ILE A 23 -28.59 -44.86 -27.45
N GLY A 24 -29.75 -44.25 -27.17
CA GLY A 24 -29.87 -42.82 -26.95
C GLY A 24 -29.06 -42.39 -25.74
N SER A 25 -27.91 -41.80 -25.98
CA SER A 25 -27.21 -41.06 -24.92
C SER A 25 -27.75 -39.65 -24.87
N SER A 26 -28.63 -39.45 -23.89
CA SER A 26 -29.01 -38.08 -23.47
C SER A 26 -27.75 -37.39 -23.01
N ALA A 27 -27.21 -36.52 -23.84
CA ALA A 27 -26.15 -35.59 -23.45
C ALA A 27 -26.75 -34.64 -22.44
N LEU A 28 -26.46 -34.87 -21.16
CA LEU A 28 -26.71 -33.90 -20.10
C LEU A 28 -25.74 -32.75 -20.35
N ALA A 29 -26.29 -31.65 -20.86
CA ALA A 29 -25.54 -30.40 -21.02
C ALA A 29 -25.11 -29.96 -19.61
N ALA A 30 -23.85 -30.19 -19.27
CA ALA A 30 -23.22 -29.63 -18.09
C ALA A 30 -23.14 -28.12 -18.31
N THR A 31 -24.01 -27.35 -17.68
CA THR A 31 -23.86 -25.90 -17.55
C THR A 31 -22.55 -25.64 -16.86
N PRO A 32 -21.64 -24.79 -17.41
CA PRO A 32 -20.46 -24.39 -16.68
C PRO A 32 -20.91 -23.60 -15.45
N THR A 33 -20.80 -24.23 -14.27
CA THR A 33 -20.91 -23.53 -13.01
C THR A 33 -19.72 -22.59 -12.93
N THR A 34 -19.93 -21.32 -13.27
CA THR A 34 -18.97 -20.26 -12.95
C THR A 34 -18.85 -20.23 -11.44
N ALA A 35 -17.80 -20.84 -10.90
CA ALA A 35 -17.42 -20.63 -9.52
C ALA A 35 -17.28 -19.12 -9.30
N PRO A 36 -17.83 -18.56 -8.19
CA PRO A 36 -17.61 -17.16 -7.89
C PRO A 36 -16.08 -16.95 -7.82
N ALA A 37 -15.59 -16.04 -8.64
CA ALA A 37 -14.22 -15.56 -8.51
C ALA A 37 -14.10 -15.02 -7.08
N PHE A 38 -13.41 -15.76 -6.22
CA PHE A 38 -12.98 -15.23 -4.94
C PHE A 38 -12.18 -13.98 -5.27
N ALA A 39 -12.75 -12.81 -4.94
CA ALA A 39 -12.02 -11.57 -4.98
C ALA A 39 -10.74 -11.83 -4.17
N GLN A 40 -9.59 -11.84 -4.84
CA GLN A 40 -8.30 -11.88 -4.18
C GLN A 40 -8.29 -10.69 -3.23
N GLY A 41 -8.44 -10.97 -1.92
CA GLY A 41 -8.28 -9.96 -0.89
C GLY A 41 -6.92 -9.33 -1.08
N GLY A 42 -6.90 -8.11 -1.62
CA GLY A 42 -5.66 -7.37 -1.82
C GLY A 42 -4.93 -7.34 -0.49
N GLN A 43 -3.67 -7.77 -0.47
CA GLN A 43 -2.86 -7.68 0.74
C GLN A 43 -2.90 -6.24 1.24
N GLN A 44 -3.35 -6.08 2.47
CA GLN A 44 -3.45 -4.77 3.11
C GLN A 44 -2.03 -4.16 3.17
N LYS A 45 -1.80 -3.09 2.43
CA LYS A 45 -0.49 -2.42 2.41
C LYS A 45 -0.25 -1.78 3.77
N LYS A 46 0.86 -2.12 4.39
CA LYS A 46 1.31 -1.55 5.66
C LYS A 46 2.61 -0.79 5.47
N PHE A 47 2.72 0.38 6.12
CA PHE A 47 3.94 1.18 6.16
C PHE A 47 4.25 1.55 7.60
N THR A 48 5.52 1.82 7.86
CA THR A 48 6.01 2.23 9.19
C THR A 48 7.05 3.34 9.07
N ALA A 49 7.23 4.09 10.14
CA ALA A 49 8.32 5.04 10.29
C ALA A 49 8.84 5.01 11.73
N THR A 50 10.15 4.93 11.92
CA THR A 50 10.81 5.14 13.21
C THR A 50 11.29 6.60 13.26
N LEU A 51 10.88 7.33 14.30
CA LEU A 51 11.12 8.76 14.40
C LEU A 51 12.23 9.07 15.42
N SER A 52 13.16 9.91 15.01
CA SER A 52 14.25 10.40 15.88
C SER A 52 14.65 11.83 15.52
N GLY A 53 15.28 12.54 16.48
CA GLY A 53 15.83 13.86 16.21
C GLY A 53 17.01 13.84 15.23
N LYS A 54 17.69 12.71 15.09
CA LYS A 54 18.82 12.54 14.14
C LYS A 54 18.38 12.52 12.68
N ASP A 55 17.12 12.13 12.43
CA ASP A 55 16.54 12.07 11.08
C ASP A 55 15.91 13.39 10.65
N GLU A 56 15.84 14.40 11.54
CA GLU A 56 15.38 15.74 11.18
C GLU A 56 16.37 16.45 10.24
N VAL A 57 15.88 17.50 9.57
CA VAL A 57 16.70 18.28 8.61
C VAL A 57 16.56 19.78 8.93
N PRO A 58 17.60 20.39 9.55
CA PRO A 58 18.83 19.77 10.04
C PRO A 58 18.59 18.85 11.24
N PRO A 59 19.49 17.88 11.51
CA PRO A 59 19.41 17.02 12.69
C PRO A 59 19.43 17.83 13.99
N ASN A 60 18.77 17.32 15.03
CA ASN A 60 18.80 17.87 16.37
C ASN A 60 19.21 16.83 17.42
N ASN A 61 19.47 17.26 18.65
CA ASN A 61 19.94 16.40 19.75
C ASN A 61 18.81 15.91 20.67
N SER A 62 17.54 15.96 20.22
CA SER A 62 16.41 15.47 21.01
C SER A 62 16.63 14.00 21.41
N LYS A 63 16.23 13.69 22.66
CA LYS A 63 16.18 12.32 23.18
C LYS A 63 14.84 11.65 22.90
N ALA A 64 13.85 12.44 22.45
CA ALA A 64 12.55 11.93 22.07
C ALA A 64 12.67 10.95 20.91
N SER A 65 11.76 10.01 20.86
CA SER A 65 11.63 9.02 19.80
C SER A 65 10.16 8.70 19.54
N GLY A 66 9.88 8.00 18.45
CA GLY A 66 8.52 7.59 18.15
C GLY A 66 8.46 6.55 17.05
N THR A 67 7.25 6.06 16.83
CA THR A 67 6.91 5.19 15.70
C THR A 67 5.60 5.67 15.08
N ALA A 68 5.49 5.56 13.77
CA ALA A 68 4.24 5.76 13.07
C ALA A 68 3.91 4.51 12.25
N GLU A 69 2.67 4.07 12.29
CA GLU A 69 2.15 2.95 11.52
C GLU A 69 1.02 3.44 10.63
N PHE A 70 0.96 2.91 9.40
CA PHE A 70 -0.05 3.25 8.40
C PHE A 70 -0.57 1.98 7.75
N ASN A 71 -1.89 1.82 7.71
CA ASN A 71 -2.54 0.68 7.09
C ASN A 71 -3.54 1.17 6.04
N VAL A 72 -3.37 0.73 4.80
CA VAL A 72 -4.28 1.07 3.70
C VAL A 72 -5.47 0.14 3.75
N SER A 73 -6.68 0.68 3.68
CA SER A 73 -7.90 -0.12 3.59
C SER A 73 -7.93 -0.97 2.31
N SER A 74 -8.65 -2.09 2.33
CA SER A 74 -8.74 -2.99 1.18
C SER A 74 -9.33 -2.35 -0.08
N ASP A 75 -10.17 -1.34 0.08
CA ASP A 75 -10.75 -0.55 -1.03
C ASP A 75 -9.84 0.61 -1.49
N GLY A 76 -8.69 0.81 -0.82
CA GLY A 76 -7.70 1.85 -1.15
C GLY A 76 -8.16 3.28 -0.87
N LYS A 77 -9.26 3.50 -0.13
CA LYS A 77 -9.85 4.84 0.08
C LYS A 77 -9.47 5.48 1.41
N THR A 78 -8.85 4.73 2.30
CA THR A 78 -8.49 5.17 3.65
C THR A 78 -7.09 4.69 4.00
N VAL A 79 -6.34 5.53 4.71
CA VAL A 79 -5.12 5.17 5.43
C VAL A 79 -5.37 5.36 6.92
N SER A 80 -5.55 4.26 7.65
CA SER A 80 -5.57 4.32 9.11
C SER A 80 -4.15 4.49 9.62
N TYR A 81 -3.96 5.37 10.59
CA TYR A 81 -2.65 5.64 11.15
C TYR A 81 -2.65 5.65 12.68
N LYS A 82 -1.49 5.35 13.25
CA LYS A 82 -1.19 5.47 14.66
C LYS A 82 0.21 6.05 14.82
N VAL A 83 0.36 7.01 15.73
CA VAL A 83 1.65 7.58 16.10
C VAL A 83 1.85 7.40 17.60
N ASP A 84 2.90 6.70 17.98
CA ASP A 84 3.37 6.56 19.36
C ASP A 84 4.64 7.39 19.55
N VAL A 85 4.77 8.02 20.70
CA VAL A 85 5.92 8.86 21.05
C VAL A 85 6.48 8.47 22.42
N LYS A 86 7.76 8.79 22.61
CA LYS A 86 8.46 8.56 23.88
C LYS A 86 9.38 9.73 24.21
N ASP A 87 9.41 10.10 25.49
CA ASP A 87 10.27 11.15 26.06
C ASP A 87 10.14 12.49 25.34
N ILE A 88 8.92 12.83 24.91
CA ILE A 88 8.59 14.08 24.23
C ILE A 88 7.69 14.96 25.10
N ASN A 89 7.79 16.26 24.95
CA ASN A 89 7.03 17.22 25.73
C ASN A 89 6.52 18.37 24.84
N LYS A 90 5.36 18.94 25.21
CA LYS A 90 4.79 20.11 24.54
C LYS A 90 4.58 19.90 23.03
N VAL A 91 4.05 18.74 22.67
CA VAL A 91 3.70 18.44 21.27
C VAL A 91 2.62 19.40 20.78
N THR A 92 2.85 20.00 19.64
CA THR A 92 1.94 20.93 18.97
C THR A 92 1.28 20.33 17.74
N MET A 93 2.03 19.62 16.91
CA MET A 93 1.56 19.06 15.65
C MET A 93 2.33 17.79 15.27
N ALA A 94 1.70 16.96 14.41
CA ALA A 94 2.37 15.89 13.68
C ALA A 94 1.81 15.82 12.26
N HIS A 95 2.69 15.55 11.28
CA HIS A 95 2.31 15.57 9.87
C HIS A 95 2.92 14.41 9.09
N ILE A 96 2.32 14.11 7.93
CA ILE A 96 3.01 13.48 6.81
C ILE A 96 3.43 14.60 5.86
N HIS A 97 4.68 14.55 5.41
CA HIS A 97 5.23 15.43 4.38
C HIS A 97 5.60 14.64 3.14
N GLN A 98 5.60 15.29 1.98
CA GLN A 98 6.21 14.76 0.77
C GLN A 98 7.66 15.18 0.72
N GLY A 99 8.59 14.23 0.67
CA GLY A 99 10.03 14.46 0.59
C GLY A 99 10.82 13.15 0.79
N LYS A 100 11.99 13.09 0.17
CA LYS A 100 12.92 11.99 0.34
C LYS A 100 13.68 12.10 1.67
N LYS A 101 14.38 11.05 2.03
CA LYS A 101 15.27 11.08 3.20
C LYS A 101 16.30 12.19 3.05
N GLY A 102 16.41 13.04 4.08
CA GLY A 102 17.32 14.18 4.09
C GLY A 102 16.81 15.44 3.38
N GLU A 103 15.57 15.44 2.89
CA GLU A 103 14.95 16.60 2.23
C GLU A 103 13.73 17.07 3.01
N ASN A 104 13.58 18.39 3.18
CA ASN A 104 12.34 18.97 3.69
C ASN A 104 11.34 19.18 2.56
N GLY A 105 10.08 18.94 2.82
CA GLY A 105 9.01 19.10 1.84
C GLY A 105 7.69 19.55 2.45
N PRO A 106 6.69 19.80 1.60
CA PRO A 106 5.39 20.30 2.04
C PRO A 106 4.58 19.26 2.82
N VAL A 107 3.73 19.75 3.73
CA VAL A 107 2.72 18.93 4.41
C VAL A 107 1.74 18.37 3.39
N VAL A 108 1.39 17.10 3.53
CA VAL A 108 0.37 16.42 2.73
C VAL A 108 -0.77 15.83 3.55
N VAL A 109 -0.54 15.59 4.85
CA VAL A 109 -1.60 15.20 5.82
C VAL A 109 -1.24 15.74 7.19
N THR A 110 -2.17 16.41 7.87
CA THR A 110 -2.08 16.70 9.30
C THR A 110 -2.58 15.49 10.10
N LEU A 111 -1.68 14.85 10.87
CA LEU A 111 -1.97 13.68 11.71
C LEU A 111 -2.49 14.09 13.10
N PHE A 112 -1.90 15.13 13.67
CA PHE A 112 -2.23 15.66 14.98
C PHE A 112 -2.06 17.17 15.01
N LYS A 113 -2.96 17.86 15.70
CA LYS A 113 -2.85 19.27 15.99
C LYS A 113 -3.53 19.56 17.34
N SER A 114 -2.83 20.23 18.22
CA SER A 114 -3.37 20.69 19.50
C SER A 114 -3.36 22.20 19.58
N ALA A 115 -4.43 22.76 20.12
CA ALA A 115 -4.51 24.18 20.45
C ALA A 115 -3.69 24.50 21.71
N THR A 116 -3.52 23.51 22.59
CA THR A 116 -2.72 23.63 23.82
C THR A 116 -1.67 22.53 23.76
N PRO A 117 -0.36 22.86 23.81
CA PRO A 117 0.69 21.86 23.81
C PRO A 117 0.50 20.81 24.91
N SER A 118 0.75 19.55 24.59
CA SER A 118 0.65 18.47 25.56
C SER A 118 1.69 18.60 26.67
N GLY A 119 1.43 18.00 27.84
CA GLY A 119 2.46 17.74 28.84
C GLY A 119 3.47 16.68 28.34
N PRO A 120 4.38 16.20 29.23
CA PRO A 120 5.26 15.09 28.93
C PRO A 120 4.48 13.86 28.47
N MET A 121 4.89 13.24 27.35
CA MET A 121 4.18 12.12 26.75
C MET A 121 5.07 10.91 26.53
N ASN A 122 4.49 9.74 26.85
CA ASN A 122 4.99 8.41 26.50
C ASN A 122 3.78 7.55 26.12
N GLY A 123 3.72 7.07 24.88
CA GLY A 123 2.60 6.27 24.37
C GLY A 123 1.92 6.89 23.16
N GLU A 124 0.64 6.58 22.96
CA GLU A 124 -0.12 7.00 21.80
C GLU A 124 -0.34 8.52 21.79
N LEU A 125 0.22 9.18 20.78
CA LEU A 125 -0.04 10.60 20.50
C LEU A 125 -1.37 10.76 19.76
N THR A 126 -1.61 9.93 18.76
CA THR A 126 -2.82 9.99 17.93
C THR A 126 -3.06 8.68 17.19
N LYS A 127 -4.35 8.40 16.98
CA LYS A 127 -4.81 7.31 16.12
C LYS A 127 -6.07 7.77 15.39
N ALA A 128 -6.07 7.71 14.06
CA ALA A 128 -7.20 8.16 13.25
C ALA A 128 -7.07 7.63 11.81
N ASP A 129 -7.98 8.11 10.96
CA ASP A 129 -8.03 7.78 9.53
C ASP A 129 -7.80 9.02 8.67
N ALA A 130 -6.99 8.88 7.64
CA ALA A 130 -6.84 9.82 6.54
C ALA A 130 -7.66 9.35 5.34
N THR A 131 -8.53 10.23 4.84
CA THR A 131 -9.31 10.08 3.61
C THR A 131 -8.97 11.21 2.65
N ALA A 132 -9.41 11.15 1.41
CA ALA A 132 -9.05 12.12 0.37
C ALA A 132 -9.30 13.58 0.76
N ASN A 133 -10.32 13.85 1.58
CA ASN A 133 -10.65 15.21 2.06
C ASN A 133 -9.66 15.77 3.11
N LYS A 134 -8.79 14.93 3.66
CA LYS A 134 -7.72 15.34 4.60
C LYS A 134 -6.36 15.53 3.91
N LEU A 135 -6.30 15.34 2.60
CA LEU A 135 -5.09 15.59 1.82
C LEU A 135 -4.88 17.10 1.64
N GLU A 136 -3.63 17.53 1.84
CA GLU A 136 -3.22 18.92 1.86
C GLU A 136 -2.08 19.19 0.85
N GLY A 137 -1.69 20.45 0.71
CA GLY A 137 -0.56 20.85 -0.11
C GLY A 137 -0.64 20.28 -1.54
N PRO A 138 0.43 19.64 -2.04
CA PRO A 138 0.47 19.04 -3.38
C PRO A 138 -0.55 17.93 -3.61
N LEU A 139 -1.05 17.30 -2.53
CA LEU A 139 -2.05 16.23 -2.61
C LEU A 139 -3.49 16.72 -2.42
N LYS A 140 -3.70 18.02 -2.18
CA LYS A 140 -5.07 18.58 -2.04
C LYS A 140 -5.91 18.29 -3.28
N GLY A 141 -7.08 17.67 -3.07
CA GLY A 141 -7.98 17.26 -4.16
C GLY A 141 -7.58 16.01 -4.93
N LYS A 142 -6.50 15.34 -4.49
CA LYS A 142 -6.06 14.03 -5.01
C LYS A 142 -6.75 12.89 -4.27
N GLN A 143 -6.42 11.64 -4.65
CA GLN A 143 -6.94 10.41 -4.04
C GLN A 143 -5.95 9.83 -3.01
N ILE A 144 -6.44 8.94 -2.15
CA ILE A 144 -5.57 8.20 -1.21
C ILE A 144 -4.51 7.38 -1.94
N SER A 145 -4.79 6.89 -3.15
CA SER A 145 -3.79 6.22 -3.98
C SER A 145 -2.56 7.08 -4.28
N ASP A 146 -2.70 8.41 -4.37
CA ASP A 146 -1.57 9.32 -4.58
C ASP A 146 -0.70 9.43 -3.33
N LEU A 147 -1.32 9.45 -2.13
CA LEU A 147 -0.60 9.38 -0.85
C LEU A 147 0.14 8.04 -0.72
N VAL A 148 -0.54 6.94 -1.00
CA VAL A 148 0.06 5.59 -0.96
C VAL A 148 1.24 5.50 -1.93
N LYS A 149 1.11 6.08 -3.12
CA LYS A 149 2.20 6.09 -4.11
C LYS A 149 3.46 6.79 -3.58
N ILE A 150 3.36 7.98 -3.00
CA ILE A 150 4.55 8.66 -2.46
C ILE A 150 5.17 7.91 -1.28
N MET A 151 4.36 7.18 -0.49
CA MET A 151 4.87 6.28 0.56
C MET A 151 5.64 5.08 -0.05
N GLU A 152 5.10 4.46 -1.10
CA GLU A 152 5.74 3.34 -1.81
C GLU A 152 7.05 3.75 -2.48
N ASP A 153 7.09 4.96 -3.03
CA ASP A 153 8.26 5.52 -3.71
C ASP A 153 9.36 5.98 -2.72
N GLY A 154 9.13 5.82 -1.39
CA GLY A 154 10.05 6.33 -0.36
C GLY A 154 10.13 7.87 -0.34
N ASN A 155 9.09 8.54 -0.80
CA ASN A 155 9.00 10.00 -0.93
C ASN A 155 7.98 10.59 0.05
N ALA A 156 7.88 10.00 1.24
CA ALA A 156 7.04 10.50 2.32
C ALA A 156 7.74 10.28 3.67
N TYR A 157 7.60 11.24 4.58
CA TYR A 157 8.09 11.13 5.93
C TYR A 157 7.07 11.67 6.93
N THR A 158 7.14 11.17 8.16
CA THR A 158 6.38 11.70 9.30
C THR A 158 7.30 12.49 10.20
N ASN A 159 6.83 13.62 10.73
CA ASN A 159 7.48 14.30 11.83
C ASN A 159 6.50 14.79 12.91
N VAL A 160 7.03 15.05 14.10
CA VAL A 160 6.33 15.57 15.25
C VAL A 160 7.01 16.86 15.68
N HIS A 161 6.21 17.89 15.90
CA HIS A 161 6.65 19.23 16.29
C HIS A 161 6.31 19.50 17.75
N THR A 162 7.15 20.28 18.40
CA THR A 162 6.95 20.76 19.77
C THR A 162 7.13 22.27 19.85
N GLU A 163 6.78 22.87 21.00
CA GLU A 163 7.11 24.28 21.24
C GLU A 163 8.61 24.54 21.14
N GLN A 164 9.45 23.61 21.62
CA GLN A 164 10.90 23.75 21.61
C GLN A 164 11.50 23.58 20.21
N ASN A 165 10.92 22.67 19.41
CA ASN A 165 11.35 22.36 18.05
C ASN A 165 10.18 22.56 17.07
N PRO A 166 9.80 23.81 16.75
CA PRO A 166 8.62 24.08 15.92
C PRO A 166 8.79 23.68 14.46
N LYS A 167 10.02 23.42 14.01
CA LYS A 167 10.33 22.90 12.67
C LYS A 167 10.34 21.39 12.60
N GLY A 168 10.31 20.69 13.74
CA GLY A 168 10.34 19.24 13.90
C GLY A 168 11.26 18.82 15.03
N GLU A 169 10.78 17.97 15.94
CA GLU A 169 11.58 17.40 17.02
C GLU A 169 12.04 15.99 16.69
N ILE A 170 11.18 15.17 16.15
CA ILE A 170 11.50 13.81 15.68
C ILE A 170 10.87 13.56 14.31
N ARG A 171 11.62 12.90 13.44
CA ARG A 171 11.24 12.58 12.06
C ARG A 171 11.61 11.13 11.73
N GLY A 172 10.86 10.51 10.81
CA GLY A 172 11.18 9.21 10.23
C GLY A 172 10.65 9.07 8.81
N GLN A 173 11.46 8.49 7.92
CA GLN A 173 11.02 8.16 6.56
C GLN A 173 10.01 7.01 6.62
N ILE A 174 8.92 7.13 5.85
CA ILE A 174 7.89 6.10 5.76
C ILE A 174 8.37 5.04 4.76
N SER A 175 8.31 3.76 5.16
CA SER A 175 8.68 2.59 4.36
C SER A 175 7.76 1.39 4.64
N LYS A 176 7.79 0.40 3.75
CA LYS A 176 7.14 -0.93 3.94
C LYS A 176 7.82 -1.73 5.01
#